data_866bed1cc1d47d431ecee7f262790dd4
#
_entry.id   866bed1cc1d47d431ecee7f262790dd4
#
_cell.length_a   1.000
_cell.length_b   1.000
_cell.length_c   1.000
_cell.angle_alpha   90.00
_cell.angle_beta   90.00
_cell.angle_gamma   90.00
#
_symmetry.space_group_name_H-M   'P 1'
#
loop_
_entity.id
_entity.type
_entity.pdbx_description
1 polymer ?
#
loop_
_entity_poly.entity_id
_entity_poly.type
_entity_poly.pdbx_seq_one_letter_code
_entity_poly.pdbx_strand_id
1 'polypeptide(L)'
;MADSLADIKKDRRFWQRMLRFAGYYDGAIDGILGTKSKAAAAAWDEDAQRIKEVYGTFDERTERNISTLIPQAQRAARVWCAEAVRVAKESGFDVRIICGTRTYKEQDALYAKRPRVTKARGGQSMHNFGLAWDFGVFQGKTYFGDSPMYAVLGKLYKLVPSVEWGGTWKSFVDQPHLQLNKYPNTAAARAAFES
;
A
#
# COMPACT_ATOMS: atom_id res chain seq x y z
N MET A 1 4.94 -5.72 -12.52
CA MET A 1 5.41 -4.64 -11.61
C MET A 1 4.18 -3.97 -11.08
N ALA A 2 4.19 -3.53 -9.82
CA ALA A 2 3.08 -2.73 -9.29
C ALA A 2 2.98 -1.40 -10.06
N ASP A 3 1.75 -0.93 -10.28
CA ASP A 3 1.51 0.36 -10.93
C ASP A 3 2.19 1.48 -10.14
N SER A 4 2.75 2.46 -10.83
CA SER A 4 3.20 3.71 -10.21
C SER A 4 2.00 4.61 -9.90
N LEU A 5 2.18 5.62 -9.06
CA LEU A 5 1.12 6.63 -8.86
C LEU A 5 0.71 7.30 -10.19
N ALA A 6 1.66 7.48 -11.11
CA ALA A 6 1.37 8.02 -12.43
C ALA A 6 0.48 7.06 -13.27
N ASP A 7 0.67 5.74 -13.15
CA ASP A 7 -0.17 4.76 -13.83
C ASP A 7 -1.57 4.70 -13.20
N ILE A 8 -1.67 4.76 -11.88
CA ILE A 8 -2.96 4.86 -11.16
C ILE A 8 -3.75 6.10 -11.62
N LYS A 9 -3.08 7.26 -11.76
CA LYS A 9 -3.70 8.52 -12.22
C LYS A 9 -4.22 8.44 -13.67
N LYS A 10 -3.74 7.51 -14.50
CA LYS A 10 -4.27 7.27 -15.88
C LYS A 10 -5.67 6.68 -15.87
N ASP A 11 -6.00 5.82 -14.92
CA ASP A 11 -7.38 5.38 -14.67
C ASP A 11 -8.11 6.47 -13.86
N ARG A 12 -8.71 7.41 -14.57
CA ARG A 12 -9.30 8.62 -14.00
C ARG A 12 -10.42 8.33 -13.01
N ARG A 13 -11.25 7.29 -13.25
CA ARG A 13 -12.31 6.90 -12.31
C ARG A 13 -11.75 6.23 -11.07
N PHE A 14 -10.75 5.37 -11.23
CA PHE A 14 -10.06 4.77 -10.10
C PHE A 14 -9.37 5.85 -9.26
N TRP A 15 -8.71 6.81 -9.90
CA TRP A 15 -8.08 7.95 -9.20
C TRP A 15 -9.09 8.82 -8.44
N GLN A 16 -10.23 9.16 -9.05
CA GLN A 16 -11.30 9.88 -8.35
C GLN A 16 -11.82 9.10 -7.13
N ARG A 17 -11.95 7.77 -7.23
CA ARG A 17 -12.29 6.91 -6.07
C ARG A 17 -11.22 6.95 -5.00
N MET A 18 -9.94 6.88 -5.36
CA MET A 18 -8.82 7.01 -4.41
C MET A 18 -8.89 8.34 -3.66
N LEU A 19 -9.10 9.44 -4.37
CA LEU A 19 -9.24 10.77 -3.78
C LEU A 19 -10.44 10.87 -2.85
N ARG A 20 -11.60 10.31 -3.25
CA ARG A 20 -12.82 10.28 -2.42
C ARG A 20 -12.61 9.41 -1.18
N PHE A 21 -12.09 8.22 -1.35
CA PHE A 21 -11.86 7.26 -0.27
C PHE A 21 -10.87 7.78 0.78
N ALA A 22 -9.90 8.57 0.36
CA ALA A 22 -8.96 9.27 1.25
C ALA A 22 -9.54 10.55 1.88
N GLY A 23 -10.72 11.03 1.43
CA GLY A 23 -11.41 12.18 2.00
C GLY A 23 -11.11 13.53 1.34
N TYR A 24 -10.47 13.54 0.16
CA TYR A 24 -10.12 14.79 -0.56
C TYR A 24 -11.17 15.20 -1.61
N TYR A 25 -12.02 14.28 -2.06
CA TYR A 25 -12.92 14.50 -3.18
C TYR A 25 -14.37 14.17 -2.83
N ASP A 26 -15.28 15.10 -3.12
CA ASP A 26 -16.73 14.98 -2.90
C ASP A 26 -17.57 15.01 -4.19
N GLY A 27 -16.91 15.05 -5.36
CA GLY A 27 -17.57 15.15 -6.66
C GLY A 27 -17.99 13.80 -7.25
N ALA A 28 -18.58 13.80 -8.46
CA ALA A 28 -18.98 12.59 -9.17
C ALA A 28 -17.77 11.76 -9.65
N ILE A 29 -17.91 10.43 -9.65
CA ILE A 29 -16.91 9.49 -10.23
C ILE A 29 -17.22 9.29 -11.71
N ASP A 30 -16.96 10.31 -12.50
CA ASP A 30 -17.30 10.38 -13.95
C ASP A 30 -16.10 10.19 -14.90
N GLY A 31 -14.87 10.23 -14.34
CA GLY A 31 -13.63 10.18 -15.11
C GLY A 31 -13.21 11.53 -15.70
N ILE A 32 -13.90 12.62 -15.33
CA ILE A 32 -13.57 13.99 -15.78
C ILE A 32 -12.76 14.69 -14.71
N LEU A 33 -11.48 14.95 -14.97
CA LEU A 33 -10.60 15.65 -14.02
C LEU A 33 -10.77 17.17 -14.14
N GLY A 34 -11.92 17.66 -13.66
CA GLY A 34 -12.25 19.09 -13.58
C GLY A 34 -11.60 19.78 -12.37
N THR A 35 -12.04 21.01 -12.06
CA THR A 35 -11.48 21.86 -11.00
C THR A 35 -11.48 21.16 -9.64
N LYS A 36 -12.61 20.52 -9.24
CA LYS A 36 -12.71 19.78 -7.96
C LYS A 36 -11.69 18.64 -7.87
N SER A 37 -11.58 17.81 -8.92
CA SER A 37 -10.62 16.70 -8.94
C SER A 37 -9.18 17.15 -8.89
N LYS A 38 -8.86 18.27 -9.56
CA LYS A 38 -7.52 18.86 -9.55
C LYS A 38 -7.17 19.43 -8.16
N ALA A 39 -8.11 20.13 -7.51
CA ALA A 39 -7.92 20.62 -6.14
C ALA A 39 -7.72 19.47 -5.14
N ALA A 40 -8.52 18.40 -5.26
CA ALA A 40 -8.37 17.19 -4.44
C ALA A 40 -7.01 16.50 -4.65
N ALA A 41 -6.54 16.42 -5.89
CA ALA A 41 -5.22 15.87 -6.20
C ALA A 41 -4.08 16.75 -5.64
N ALA A 42 -4.20 18.06 -5.68
CA ALA A 42 -3.23 18.98 -5.08
C ALA A 42 -3.18 18.81 -3.55
N ALA A 43 -4.33 18.73 -2.88
CA ALA A 43 -4.38 18.48 -1.44
C ALA A 43 -3.77 17.13 -1.04
N TRP A 44 -4.00 16.08 -1.84
CA TRP A 44 -3.33 14.79 -1.67
C TRP A 44 -1.81 14.94 -1.79
N ASP A 45 -1.33 15.60 -2.85
CA ASP A 45 0.10 15.75 -3.10
C ASP A 45 0.78 16.59 -1.98
N GLU A 46 0.11 17.64 -1.46
CA GLU A 46 0.57 18.44 -0.30
C GLU A 46 0.68 17.58 0.98
N ASP A 47 -0.34 16.78 1.29
CA ASP A 47 -0.29 15.91 2.46
C ASP A 47 0.78 14.83 2.32
N ALA A 48 0.92 14.23 1.13
CA ALA A 48 1.97 13.24 0.85
C ALA A 48 3.37 13.85 1.03
N GLN A 49 3.57 15.10 0.60
CA GLN A 49 4.84 15.81 0.79
C GLN A 49 5.11 16.10 2.27
N ARG A 50 4.11 16.60 3.01
CA ARG A 50 4.22 16.86 4.46
C ARG A 50 4.53 15.59 5.25
N ILE A 51 3.90 14.46 4.86
CA ILE A 51 4.19 13.15 5.46
C ILE A 51 5.65 12.73 5.22
N LYS A 52 6.20 12.97 4.02
CA LYS A 52 7.63 12.73 3.73
C LYS A 52 8.55 13.57 4.60
N GLU A 53 8.25 14.85 4.75
CA GLU A 53 9.05 15.77 5.56
C GLU A 53 9.08 15.36 7.03
N VAL A 54 7.96 14.90 7.57
CA VAL A 54 7.85 14.50 8.98
C VAL A 54 8.44 13.11 9.25
N TYR A 55 8.19 12.13 8.35
CA TYR A 55 8.52 10.72 8.59
C TYR A 55 9.71 10.20 7.77
N GLY A 56 10.36 11.08 7.01
CA GLY A 56 11.55 10.75 6.22
C GLY A 56 11.25 10.05 4.89
N THR A 57 12.33 9.79 4.16
CA THR A 57 12.33 9.11 2.87
C THR A 57 13.17 7.85 2.91
N PHE A 58 12.94 6.93 1.97
CA PHE A 58 13.59 5.64 1.86
C PHE A 58 14.17 5.42 0.46
N ASP A 59 14.56 4.20 0.13
CA ASP A 59 15.03 3.87 -1.21
C ASP A 59 13.94 4.10 -2.28
N GLU A 60 14.39 4.26 -3.54
CA GLU A 60 13.52 4.60 -4.67
C GLU A 60 12.34 3.62 -4.85
N ARG A 61 12.57 2.32 -4.65
CA ARG A 61 11.51 1.30 -4.77
C ARG A 61 10.47 1.46 -3.67
N THR A 62 10.90 1.65 -2.43
CA THR A 62 10.04 1.89 -1.28
C THR A 62 9.22 3.17 -1.48
N GLU A 63 9.86 4.27 -1.89
CA GLU A 63 9.18 5.55 -2.15
C GLU A 63 8.12 5.42 -3.25
N ARG A 64 8.46 4.75 -4.36
CA ARG A 64 7.52 4.52 -5.46
C ARG A 64 6.27 3.77 -4.98
N ASN A 65 6.42 2.72 -4.17
CA ASN A 65 5.28 1.94 -3.67
C ASN A 65 4.49 2.69 -2.59
N ILE A 66 5.15 3.37 -1.64
CA ILE A 66 4.47 4.20 -0.62
C ILE A 66 3.63 5.29 -1.29
N SER A 67 4.14 5.95 -2.33
CA SER A 67 3.43 7.04 -3.00
C SER A 67 2.08 6.62 -3.60
N THR A 68 1.87 5.32 -3.86
CA THR A 68 0.61 4.80 -4.37
C THR A 68 -0.47 4.61 -3.31
N LEU A 69 -0.11 4.57 -2.03
CA LEU A 69 -1.02 4.39 -0.90
C LEU A 69 -1.82 5.67 -0.62
N ILE A 70 -2.99 5.56 0.01
CA ILE A 70 -3.66 6.75 0.54
C ILE A 70 -2.80 7.41 1.62
N PRO A 71 -2.85 8.74 1.83
CA PRO A 71 -1.96 9.46 2.76
C PRO A 71 -1.92 8.87 4.17
N GLN A 72 -3.05 8.38 4.69
CA GLN A 72 -3.10 7.71 5.99
C GLN A 72 -2.23 6.44 6.03
N ALA A 73 -2.25 5.66 4.95
CA ALA A 73 -1.42 4.45 4.82
C ALA A 73 0.05 4.80 4.51
N GLN A 74 0.31 5.89 3.76
CA GLN A 74 1.68 6.40 3.57
C GLN A 74 2.35 6.73 4.90
N ARG A 75 1.63 7.45 5.78
CA ARG A 75 2.10 7.76 7.14
C ARG A 75 2.42 6.48 7.91
N ALA A 76 1.48 5.54 7.96
CA ALA A 76 1.64 4.28 8.69
C ALA A 76 2.83 3.45 8.17
N ALA A 77 2.96 3.34 6.83
CA ALA A 77 4.05 2.64 6.18
C ALA A 77 5.42 3.27 6.50
N ARG A 78 5.52 4.62 6.54
CA ARG A 78 6.78 5.31 6.86
C ARG A 78 7.19 5.11 8.32
N VAL A 79 6.25 5.20 9.26
CA VAL A 79 6.53 4.93 10.68
C VAL A 79 7.05 3.50 10.86
N TRP A 80 6.41 2.52 10.23
CA TRP A 80 6.87 1.13 10.24
C TRP A 80 8.25 0.97 9.56
N CYS A 81 8.44 1.56 8.38
CA CYS A 81 9.69 1.47 7.62
C CYS A 81 10.90 2.02 8.38
N ALA A 82 10.75 3.12 9.09
CA ALA A 82 11.85 3.73 9.83
C ALA A 82 12.50 2.73 10.80
N GLU A 83 11.68 2.00 11.55
CA GLU A 83 12.18 0.98 12.47
C GLU A 83 12.57 -0.32 11.74
N ALA A 84 11.81 -0.73 10.73
CA ALA A 84 12.10 -1.93 9.97
C ALA A 84 13.46 -1.86 9.25
N VAL A 85 13.81 -0.71 8.68
CA VAL A 85 15.12 -0.47 8.05
C VAL A 85 16.25 -0.56 9.09
N ARG A 86 16.07 0.04 10.28
CA ARG A 86 17.04 -0.02 11.36
C ARG A 86 17.30 -1.46 11.81
N VAL A 87 16.23 -2.20 12.13
CA VAL A 87 16.31 -3.58 12.62
C VAL A 87 16.89 -4.53 11.56
N ALA A 88 16.47 -4.38 10.29
CA ALA A 88 17.01 -5.18 9.20
C ALA A 88 18.51 -4.95 9.04
N LYS A 89 18.95 -3.69 9.05
CA LYS A 89 20.37 -3.32 8.89
C LYS A 89 21.25 -3.89 10.01
N GLU A 90 20.80 -3.86 11.25
CA GLU A 90 21.52 -4.47 12.39
C GLU A 90 21.69 -5.98 12.22
N SER A 91 20.80 -6.63 11.49
CA SER A 91 20.83 -8.06 11.17
C SER A 91 21.52 -8.38 9.84
N GLY A 92 22.14 -7.41 9.17
CA GLY A 92 22.83 -7.58 7.89
C GLY A 92 21.89 -7.71 6.68
N PHE A 93 20.62 -7.27 6.82
CA PHE A 93 19.63 -7.28 5.75
C PHE A 93 19.19 -5.86 5.38
N ASP A 94 18.60 -5.75 4.20
CA ASP A 94 17.83 -4.60 3.75
C ASP A 94 16.34 -4.98 3.72
N VAL A 95 15.46 -4.01 4.00
CA VAL A 95 14.02 -4.15 3.82
C VAL A 95 13.51 -3.08 2.86
N ARG A 96 12.62 -3.45 1.95
CA ARG A 96 12.01 -2.54 0.98
C ARG A 96 10.52 -2.82 0.87
N ILE A 97 9.70 -1.79 0.70
CA ILE A 97 8.30 -1.99 0.28
C ILE A 97 8.31 -2.35 -1.20
N ILE A 98 7.79 -3.54 -1.50
CA ILE A 98 7.83 -4.15 -2.84
C ILE A 98 6.50 -4.06 -3.58
N CYS A 99 5.41 -3.76 -2.87
CA CYS A 99 4.09 -3.56 -3.44
C CYS A 99 3.31 -2.54 -2.59
N GLY A 100 2.58 -1.65 -3.23
CA GLY A 100 1.61 -0.73 -2.64
C GLY A 100 0.22 -0.97 -3.23
N THR A 101 -0.43 0.10 -3.73
CA THR A 101 -1.73 0.00 -4.38
C THR A 101 -1.64 -0.78 -5.69
N ARG A 102 -2.65 -1.61 -5.93
CA ARG A 102 -2.91 -2.33 -7.18
C ARG A 102 -4.27 -1.93 -7.73
N THR A 103 -4.33 -1.54 -9.00
CA THR A 103 -5.61 -1.37 -9.69
C THR A 103 -6.37 -2.69 -9.78
N TYR A 104 -7.68 -2.66 -10.01
CA TYR A 104 -8.47 -3.88 -10.20
C TYR A 104 -7.94 -4.71 -11.37
N LYS A 105 -7.57 -4.04 -12.47
CA LYS A 105 -7.00 -4.68 -13.67
C LYS A 105 -5.69 -5.41 -13.35
N GLU A 106 -4.80 -4.78 -12.57
CA GLU A 106 -3.54 -5.40 -12.15
C GLU A 106 -3.79 -6.60 -11.23
N GLN A 107 -4.72 -6.49 -10.30
CA GLN A 107 -5.09 -7.59 -9.41
C GLN A 107 -5.67 -8.78 -10.19
N ASP A 108 -6.52 -8.53 -11.19
CA ASP A 108 -7.06 -9.58 -12.06
C ASP A 108 -5.97 -10.23 -12.91
N ALA A 109 -5.01 -9.46 -13.40
CA ALA A 109 -3.83 -9.99 -14.10
C ALA A 109 -2.98 -10.91 -13.20
N LEU A 110 -2.79 -10.56 -11.92
CA LEU A 110 -2.12 -11.41 -10.95
C LEU A 110 -2.92 -12.69 -10.65
N TYR A 111 -4.24 -12.59 -10.51
CA TYR A 111 -5.13 -13.73 -10.31
C TYR A 111 -5.10 -14.72 -11.49
N ALA A 112 -4.92 -14.22 -12.71
CA ALA A 112 -4.86 -15.03 -13.93
C ALA A 112 -3.52 -15.77 -14.11
N LYS A 113 -2.43 -15.38 -13.41
CA LYS A 113 -1.12 -16.02 -13.53
C LYS A 113 -1.13 -17.50 -13.17
N ARG A 114 -0.22 -18.25 -13.80
CA ARG A 114 0.04 -19.67 -13.48
C ARG A 114 1.56 -19.87 -13.32
N PRO A 115 2.04 -20.41 -12.21
CA PRO A 115 1.26 -20.79 -11.03
C PRO A 115 0.56 -19.60 -10.39
N ARG A 116 -0.53 -19.82 -9.68
CA ARG A 116 -1.34 -18.75 -9.08
C ARG A 116 -0.58 -18.05 -7.95
N VAL A 117 -0.47 -16.73 -8.05
CA VAL A 117 0.23 -15.89 -7.07
C VAL A 117 -0.71 -15.20 -6.07
N THR A 118 -2.03 -15.19 -6.35
CA THR A 118 -3.05 -14.67 -5.44
C THR A 118 -4.38 -15.38 -5.66
N LYS A 119 -5.21 -15.45 -4.60
CA LYS A 119 -6.60 -15.97 -4.65
C LYS A 119 -7.62 -14.83 -4.85
N ALA A 120 -7.20 -13.57 -4.66
CA ALA A 120 -8.07 -12.40 -4.74
C ALA A 120 -8.15 -11.85 -6.17
N ARG A 121 -9.36 -11.55 -6.64
CA ARG A 121 -9.64 -10.80 -7.87
C ARG A 121 -9.62 -9.29 -7.62
N GLY A 122 -9.79 -8.49 -8.66
CA GLY A 122 -9.98 -7.05 -8.55
C GLY A 122 -11.12 -6.70 -7.57
N GLY A 123 -10.86 -5.77 -6.65
CA GLY A 123 -11.77 -5.40 -5.58
C GLY A 123 -11.84 -6.39 -4.40
N GLN A 124 -10.97 -7.39 -4.34
CA GLN A 124 -10.94 -8.40 -3.27
C GLN A 124 -9.63 -8.38 -2.48
N SER A 125 -8.87 -7.29 -2.53
CA SER A 125 -7.63 -7.10 -1.78
C SER A 125 -7.56 -5.70 -1.21
N MET A 126 -7.05 -5.51 0.00
CA MET A 126 -6.82 -4.18 0.60
C MET A 126 -5.83 -3.33 -0.21
N HIS A 127 -4.96 -3.95 -0.99
CA HIS A 127 -4.12 -3.25 -1.98
C HIS A 127 -4.94 -2.49 -3.02
N ASN A 128 -6.17 -2.93 -3.34
CA ASN A 128 -7.01 -2.26 -4.32
C ASN A 128 -7.56 -0.90 -3.84
N PHE A 129 -7.44 -0.63 -2.56
CA PHE A 129 -7.98 0.58 -1.92
C PHE A 129 -6.88 1.49 -1.36
N GLY A 130 -5.61 1.18 -1.64
CA GLY A 130 -4.48 1.94 -1.11
C GLY A 130 -4.27 1.79 0.39
N LEU A 131 -4.79 0.72 0.99
CA LEU A 131 -4.74 0.46 2.43
C LEU A 131 -3.62 -0.51 2.84
N ALA A 132 -3.03 -1.26 1.90
CA ALA A 132 -2.08 -2.33 2.18
C ALA A 132 -0.76 -2.16 1.41
N TRP A 133 0.30 -2.68 2.00
CA TRP A 133 1.62 -2.79 1.38
C TRP A 133 2.28 -4.11 1.73
N ASP A 134 3.11 -4.61 0.81
CA ASP A 134 3.96 -5.77 1.06
C ASP A 134 5.42 -5.32 1.14
N PHE A 135 6.17 -5.92 2.07
CA PHE A 135 7.61 -5.70 2.17
C PHE A 135 8.40 -6.93 1.74
N GLY A 136 9.65 -6.71 1.37
CA GLY A 136 10.59 -7.77 1.00
C GLY A 136 11.90 -7.62 1.76
N VAL A 137 12.54 -8.75 2.06
CA VAL A 137 13.85 -8.86 2.72
C VAL A 137 14.92 -9.09 1.67
N PHE A 138 16.03 -8.36 1.75
CA PHE A 138 17.12 -8.38 0.77
C PHE A 138 18.49 -8.39 1.46
N GLN A 139 19.50 -8.86 0.73
CA GLN A 139 20.91 -8.52 0.97
C GLN A 139 21.46 -7.95 -0.34
N GLY A 140 21.70 -6.65 -0.38
CA GLY A 140 22.02 -5.95 -1.61
C GLY A 140 20.90 -6.09 -2.65
N LYS A 141 21.16 -6.85 -3.74
CA LYS A 141 20.17 -7.13 -4.80
C LYS A 141 19.46 -8.47 -4.64
N THR A 142 19.92 -9.34 -3.75
CA THR A 142 19.35 -10.68 -3.54
C THR A 142 18.10 -10.62 -2.69
N TYR A 143 17.00 -11.17 -3.20
CA TYR A 143 15.71 -11.27 -2.50
C TYR A 143 15.61 -12.60 -1.74
N PHE A 144 15.16 -12.54 -0.48
CA PHE A 144 14.96 -13.69 0.40
C PHE A 144 13.47 -13.82 0.74
N GLY A 145 12.72 -14.58 -0.06
CA GLY A 145 11.26 -14.69 0.06
C GLY A 145 10.77 -15.49 1.28
N ASP A 146 11.63 -16.30 1.89
CA ASP A 146 11.36 -17.19 3.03
C ASP A 146 12.23 -16.89 4.25
N SER A 147 12.83 -15.69 4.32
CA SER A 147 13.69 -15.26 5.43
C SER A 147 12.94 -15.24 6.76
N PRO A 148 13.54 -15.73 7.86
CA PRO A 148 12.98 -15.56 9.21
C PRO A 148 12.81 -14.08 9.62
N MET A 149 13.47 -13.16 8.94
CA MET A 149 13.32 -11.72 9.14
C MET A 149 11.90 -11.22 8.88
N TYR A 150 11.07 -11.93 8.06
CA TYR A 150 9.67 -11.56 7.91
C TYR A 150 8.91 -11.57 9.24
N ALA A 151 9.15 -12.57 10.08
CA ALA A 151 8.52 -12.64 11.41
C ALA A 151 9.05 -11.57 12.37
N VAL A 152 10.32 -11.20 12.27
CA VAL A 152 10.91 -10.13 13.08
C VAL A 152 10.34 -8.78 12.69
N LEU A 153 10.45 -8.43 11.40
CA LEU A 153 10.05 -7.12 10.88
C LEU A 153 8.52 -6.95 10.90
N GLY A 154 7.77 -8.01 10.60
CA GLY A 154 6.31 -7.99 10.64
C GLY A 154 5.76 -7.62 12.01
N LYS A 155 6.36 -8.14 13.10
CA LYS A 155 5.96 -7.81 14.49
C LYS A 155 6.08 -6.33 14.85
N LEU A 156 6.86 -5.55 14.10
CA LEU A 156 6.96 -4.10 14.27
C LEU A 156 5.65 -3.37 13.95
N TYR A 157 4.64 -4.05 13.36
CA TYR A 157 3.30 -3.48 13.19
C TYR A 157 2.72 -2.92 14.49
N LYS A 158 3.11 -3.47 15.65
CA LYS A 158 2.67 -3.03 16.99
C LYS A 158 3.05 -1.58 17.30
N LEU A 159 4.04 -1.01 16.62
CA LEU A 159 4.42 0.39 16.74
C LEU A 159 3.40 1.33 16.07
N VAL A 160 2.50 0.77 15.24
CA VAL A 160 1.48 1.53 14.50
C VAL A 160 0.10 0.94 14.81
N PRO A 161 -0.62 1.42 15.83
CA PRO A 161 -1.88 0.81 16.30
C PRO A 161 -2.97 0.64 15.23
N SER A 162 -2.91 1.45 14.17
CA SER A 162 -3.85 1.38 13.04
C SER A 162 -3.49 0.32 12.00
N VAL A 163 -2.44 -0.48 12.23
CA VAL A 163 -1.94 -1.49 11.27
C VAL A 163 -2.16 -2.88 11.84
N GLU A 164 -2.51 -3.81 10.98
CA GLU A 164 -2.44 -5.24 11.22
C GLU A 164 -1.43 -5.91 10.29
N TRP A 165 -0.91 -7.06 10.73
CA TRP A 165 0.08 -7.84 10.00
C TRP A 165 -0.48 -9.21 9.61
N GLY A 166 -0.38 -9.56 8.33
CA GLY A 166 -0.86 -10.83 7.79
C GLY A 166 -0.18 -12.08 8.38
N GLY A 167 0.99 -11.92 9.00
CA GLY A 167 1.65 -13.00 9.75
C GLY A 167 0.90 -13.48 11.00
N THR A 168 -0.11 -12.73 11.46
CA THR A 168 -0.97 -13.09 12.61
C THR A 168 -2.30 -13.74 12.18
N TRP A 169 -2.60 -13.82 10.90
CA TRP A 169 -3.86 -14.35 10.41
C TRP A 169 -3.93 -15.89 10.58
N LYS A 170 -5.11 -16.38 11.00
CA LYS A 170 -5.29 -17.82 11.29
C LYS A 170 -5.54 -18.67 10.06
N SER A 171 -6.26 -18.14 9.07
CA SER A 171 -6.69 -18.91 7.88
C SER A 171 -5.73 -18.85 6.71
N PHE A 172 -4.90 -17.81 6.64
CA PHE A 172 -3.94 -17.57 5.57
C PHE A 172 -2.82 -16.67 6.09
N VAL A 173 -1.71 -17.27 6.48
CA VAL A 173 -0.53 -16.52 6.95
C VAL A 173 0.14 -15.84 5.76
N ASP A 174 0.25 -14.52 5.80
CA ASP A 174 0.90 -13.68 4.79
C ASP A 174 1.93 -12.76 5.47
N GLN A 175 3.14 -13.27 5.65
CA GLN A 175 4.18 -12.58 6.40
C GLN A 175 4.66 -11.26 5.76
N PRO A 176 4.76 -11.13 4.42
CA PRO A 176 5.09 -9.85 3.79
C PRO A 176 4.04 -8.74 3.98
N HIS A 177 2.78 -9.08 4.28
CA HIS A 177 1.63 -8.19 4.17
C HIS A 177 1.36 -7.39 5.43
N LEU A 178 1.19 -6.07 5.25
CA LEU A 178 0.74 -5.11 6.26
C LEU A 178 -0.42 -4.29 5.68
N GLN A 179 -1.42 -3.96 6.52
CA GLN A 179 -2.54 -3.13 6.09
C GLN A 179 -3.12 -2.28 7.22
N LEU A 180 -3.81 -1.19 6.85
CA LEU A 180 -4.62 -0.45 7.82
C LEU A 180 -5.84 -1.28 8.25
N ASN A 181 -6.11 -1.32 9.56
CA ASN A 181 -7.28 -1.98 10.15
C ASN A 181 -8.54 -1.09 10.18
N LYS A 182 -8.61 -0.12 9.25
CA LYS A 182 -9.69 0.87 9.15
C LYS A 182 -11.06 0.24 8.86
N TYR A 183 -11.09 -0.89 8.18
CA TYR A 183 -12.31 -1.60 7.80
C TYR A 183 -12.27 -3.04 8.33
N PRO A 184 -13.41 -3.60 8.77
CA PRO A 184 -13.45 -4.94 9.35
C PRO A 184 -13.11 -6.07 8.35
N ASN A 185 -13.28 -5.82 7.07
CA ASN A 185 -12.95 -6.75 5.99
C ASN A 185 -12.90 -6.05 4.63
N THR A 186 -12.44 -6.76 3.62
CA THR A 186 -12.28 -6.27 2.25
C THR A 186 -13.61 -5.86 1.61
N ALA A 187 -14.73 -6.53 1.94
CA ALA A 187 -16.04 -6.18 1.39
C ALA A 187 -16.51 -4.80 1.89
N ALA A 188 -16.31 -4.49 3.17
CA ALA A 188 -16.62 -3.18 3.74
C ALA A 188 -15.73 -2.08 3.13
N ALA A 189 -14.43 -2.34 2.97
CA ALA A 189 -13.52 -1.41 2.32
C ALA A 189 -13.92 -1.15 0.85
N ARG A 190 -14.29 -2.22 0.13
CA ARG A 190 -14.79 -2.12 -1.25
C ARG A 190 -16.07 -1.28 -1.35
N ALA A 191 -17.05 -1.53 -0.50
CA ALA A 191 -18.29 -0.77 -0.50
C ALA A 191 -18.04 0.73 -0.31
N ALA A 192 -17.15 1.09 0.64
CA ALA A 192 -16.77 2.47 0.88
C ALA A 192 -15.93 3.10 -0.27
N PHE A 193 -15.16 2.29 -1.01
CA PHE A 193 -14.34 2.75 -2.13
C PHE A 193 -15.18 2.95 -3.41
N GLU A 194 -16.23 2.15 -3.59
CA GLU A 194 -17.09 2.19 -4.78
C GLU A 194 -18.30 3.12 -4.62
N SER A 195 -18.65 3.52 -3.36
CA SER A 195 -19.72 4.52 -3.08
C SER A 195 -19.37 5.88 -3.64
#